data_2734ee6c01e7d4fdd2b4a50e7fe8ac22
#
_entry.id   2734ee6c01e7d4fdd2b4a50e7fe8ac22
#
_cell.length_a   1.000
_cell.length_b   1.000
_cell.length_c   1.000
_cell.angle_alpha   90.00
_cell.angle_beta   90.00
_cell.angle_gamma   90.00
#
_symmetry.space_group_name_H-M   'P 1'
#
loop_
_entity.id
_entity.type
_entity.pdbx_description
1 polymer ?
#
loop_
_entity_poly.entity_id
_entity_poly.type
_entity_poly.pdbx_seq_one_letter_code
_entity_poly.pdbx_strand_id
1 'polypeptide(L)'
;EGAAEDRSMHSYAASMGMAATFSALFFAPLGSCMLVLEFMRFSELRYVASMLIGCFVAYFIARHFGIGDLICTVPIPEFTWRAVGICLVIGVACAVAGSIFALCIRLLQNTTMQIVRNYYLWVVVGGLIMATLVSVFGWWRLTGSGGEMLNHMLAQPNVSWDFAIKGLLTFICLGFWFKGGEIMP
;
A
#
# COMPACT_ATOMS: atom_id res chain seq x y z
N GLU A 1 -1.44 -26.35 -25.22
CA GLU A 1 -2.07 -25.01 -25.42
C GLU A 1 -3.14 -24.75 -24.35
N GLY A 2 -4.08 -25.66 -24.08
CA GLY A 2 -5.14 -25.43 -23.08
C GLY A 2 -4.68 -25.15 -21.65
N ALA A 3 -3.60 -25.78 -21.17
CA ALA A 3 -3.09 -25.55 -19.81
C ALA A 3 -2.39 -24.19 -19.63
N ALA A 4 -1.86 -23.61 -20.70
CA ALA A 4 -1.25 -22.27 -20.66
C ALA A 4 -2.34 -21.19 -20.70
N GLU A 5 -3.39 -21.41 -21.46
CA GLU A 5 -4.56 -20.53 -21.55
C GLU A 5 -5.34 -20.51 -20.24
N ASP A 6 -5.52 -21.63 -19.58
CA ASP A 6 -6.18 -21.76 -18.28
C ASP A 6 -5.40 -20.99 -17.18
N ARG A 7 -4.06 -21.10 -17.16
CA ARG A 7 -3.22 -20.33 -16.25
C ARG A 7 -3.31 -18.81 -16.48
N SER A 8 -3.41 -18.39 -17.73
CA SER A 8 -3.56 -16.97 -18.05
C SER A 8 -4.90 -16.41 -17.58
N MET A 9 -5.98 -17.19 -17.73
CA MET A 9 -7.31 -16.84 -17.26
C MET A 9 -7.38 -16.74 -15.75
N HIS A 10 -6.76 -17.68 -15.02
CA HIS A 10 -6.69 -17.62 -13.54
C HIS A 10 -5.92 -16.40 -13.05
N SER A 11 -4.77 -16.09 -13.67
CA SER A 11 -3.97 -14.91 -13.35
C SER A 11 -4.77 -13.63 -13.59
N TYR A 12 -5.48 -13.57 -14.71
CA TYR A 12 -6.31 -12.42 -15.05
C TYR A 12 -7.49 -12.25 -14.08
N ALA A 13 -8.20 -13.32 -13.73
CA ALA A 13 -9.31 -13.27 -12.79
C ALA A 13 -8.84 -12.80 -11.39
N ALA A 14 -7.68 -13.26 -10.95
CA ALA A 14 -7.07 -12.82 -9.70
C ALA A 14 -6.70 -11.33 -9.73
N SER A 15 -6.13 -10.84 -10.82
CA SER A 15 -5.76 -9.43 -11.00
C SER A 15 -6.99 -8.53 -11.03
N MET A 16 -8.05 -8.96 -11.72
CA MET A 16 -9.31 -8.23 -11.76
C MET A 16 -9.97 -8.16 -10.39
N GLY A 17 -9.97 -9.27 -9.63
CA GLY A 17 -10.48 -9.30 -8.25
C GLY A 17 -9.67 -8.39 -7.32
N MET A 18 -8.36 -8.37 -7.46
CA MET A 18 -7.47 -7.47 -6.71
C MET A 18 -7.77 -6.00 -7.02
N ALA A 19 -7.88 -5.64 -8.29
CA ALA A 19 -8.19 -4.27 -8.71
C ALA A 19 -9.58 -3.82 -8.21
N ALA A 20 -10.59 -4.68 -8.28
CA ALA A 20 -11.93 -4.42 -7.78
C ALA A 20 -11.93 -4.22 -6.26
N THR A 21 -11.21 -5.04 -5.51
CA THR A 21 -11.08 -4.92 -4.04
C THR A 21 -10.41 -3.62 -3.65
N PHE A 22 -9.31 -3.24 -4.28
CA PHE A 22 -8.64 -1.96 -4.04
C PHE A 22 -9.54 -0.79 -4.37
N SER A 23 -10.32 -0.88 -5.47
CA SER A 23 -11.27 0.16 -5.85
C SER A 23 -12.36 0.35 -4.79
N ALA A 24 -12.87 -0.73 -4.21
CA ALA A 24 -13.86 -0.67 -3.14
C ALA A 24 -13.29 -0.09 -1.83
N LEU A 25 -12.03 -0.41 -1.51
CA LEU A 25 -11.38 0.04 -0.28
C LEU A 25 -10.92 1.50 -0.33
N PHE A 26 -10.35 1.93 -1.45
CA PHE A 26 -9.74 3.25 -1.59
C PHE A 26 -10.62 4.27 -2.31
N PHE A 27 -11.80 3.87 -2.80
CA PHE A 27 -12.69 4.72 -3.59
C PHE A 27 -12.01 5.37 -4.80
N ALA A 28 -10.98 4.71 -5.35
CA ALA A 28 -10.14 5.19 -6.43
C ALA A 28 -10.10 4.20 -7.61
N PRO A 29 -11.15 4.09 -8.45
CA PRO A 29 -11.23 3.06 -9.48
C PRO A 29 -10.11 3.14 -10.53
N LEU A 30 -9.73 4.34 -10.93
CA LEU A 30 -8.62 4.54 -11.88
C LEU A 30 -7.27 4.19 -11.26
N GLY A 31 -7.02 4.67 -10.04
CA GLY A 31 -5.78 4.39 -9.31
C GLY A 31 -5.59 2.91 -9.02
N SER A 32 -6.66 2.22 -8.63
CA SER A 32 -6.64 0.78 -8.36
C SER A 32 -6.35 -0.05 -9.59
N CYS A 33 -6.91 0.32 -10.74
CA CYS A 33 -6.63 -0.33 -12.01
C CYS A 33 -5.15 -0.15 -12.39
N MET A 34 -4.62 1.08 -12.30
CA MET A 34 -3.21 1.38 -12.61
C MET A 34 -2.25 0.64 -11.67
N LEU A 35 -2.56 0.60 -10.38
CA LEU A 35 -1.77 -0.13 -9.39
C LEU A 35 -1.63 -1.62 -9.76
N VAL A 36 -2.73 -2.27 -10.10
CA VAL A 36 -2.68 -3.70 -10.46
C VAL A 36 -1.98 -3.93 -11.79
N LEU A 37 -2.15 -3.05 -12.77
CA LEU A 37 -1.40 -3.12 -14.02
C LEU A 37 0.11 -3.01 -13.80
N GLU A 38 0.54 -2.18 -12.88
CA GLU A 38 1.95 -2.07 -12.49
C GLU A 38 2.46 -3.37 -11.88
N PHE A 39 1.71 -3.98 -10.95
CA PHE A 39 2.06 -5.30 -10.39
C PHE A 39 2.19 -6.37 -11.46
N MET A 40 1.34 -6.35 -12.48
CA MET A 40 1.38 -7.28 -13.62
C MET A 40 2.40 -6.87 -14.67
N ARG A 41 3.24 -5.87 -14.41
CA ARG A 41 4.23 -5.32 -15.35
C ARG A 41 3.64 -4.98 -16.71
N PHE A 42 2.42 -4.46 -16.74
CA PHE A 42 1.69 -4.10 -17.96
C PHE A 42 1.54 -5.25 -18.98
N SER A 43 1.67 -6.50 -18.56
CA SER A 43 1.54 -7.66 -19.45
C SER A 43 0.12 -7.87 -19.99
N GLU A 44 -0.88 -7.35 -19.26
CA GLU A 44 -2.31 -7.59 -19.50
C GLU A 44 -3.07 -6.36 -19.98
N LEU A 45 -2.40 -5.50 -20.77
CA LEU A 45 -3.00 -4.25 -21.30
C LEU A 45 -4.30 -4.46 -22.07
N ARG A 46 -4.46 -5.61 -22.73
CA ARG A 46 -5.70 -5.95 -23.47
C ARG A 46 -6.94 -6.06 -22.58
N TYR A 47 -6.76 -6.29 -21.27
CA TYR A 47 -7.85 -6.45 -20.31
C TYR A 47 -8.14 -5.20 -19.47
N VAL A 48 -7.45 -4.09 -19.73
CA VAL A 48 -7.61 -2.83 -18.98
C VAL A 48 -9.05 -2.37 -18.93
N ALA A 49 -9.77 -2.46 -20.04
CA ALA A 49 -11.17 -2.06 -20.11
C ALA A 49 -12.06 -2.89 -19.16
N SER A 50 -11.86 -4.21 -19.13
CA SER A 50 -12.63 -5.09 -18.23
C SER A 50 -12.26 -4.85 -16.77
N MET A 51 -10.97 -4.61 -16.48
CA MET A 51 -10.50 -4.25 -15.12
C MET A 51 -11.10 -2.94 -14.65
N LEU A 52 -11.16 -1.93 -15.51
CA LEU A 52 -11.80 -0.65 -15.21
C LEU A 52 -13.28 -0.82 -14.90
N ILE A 53 -14.02 -1.57 -15.73
CA ILE A 53 -15.43 -1.86 -15.47
C ILE A 53 -15.59 -2.52 -14.09
N GLY A 54 -14.80 -3.53 -13.79
CA GLY A 54 -14.79 -4.20 -12.49
C GLY A 54 -14.51 -3.24 -11.32
N CYS A 55 -13.54 -2.35 -11.48
CA CYS A 55 -13.22 -1.32 -10.49
C CYS A 55 -14.38 -0.35 -10.25
N PHE A 56 -15.04 0.13 -11.32
CA PHE A 56 -16.18 1.02 -11.19
C PHE A 56 -17.38 0.34 -10.54
N VAL A 57 -17.70 -0.90 -10.95
CA VAL A 57 -18.78 -1.68 -10.33
C VAL A 57 -18.52 -1.87 -8.83
N ALA A 58 -17.30 -2.28 -8.45
CA ALA A 58 -16.93 -2.44 -7.05
C ALA A 58 -17.02 -1.11 -6.26
N TYR A 59 -16.59 -0.01 -6.86
CA TYR A 59 -16.72 1.33 -6.28
C TYR A 59 -18.18 1.70 -6.01
N PHE A 60 -19.07 1.51 -6.99
CA PHE A 60 -20.49 1.84 -6.82
C PHE A 60 -21.17 0.97 -5.79
N ILE A 61 -20.85 -0.33 -5.74
CA ILE A 61 -21.37 -1.25 -4.73
C ILE A 61 -20.90 -0.81 -3.34
N ALA A 62 -19.59 -0.58 -3.15
CA ALA A 62 -19.04 -0.14 -1.88
C ALA A 62 -19.68 1.15 -1.38
N ARG A 63 -19.86 2.12 -2.27
CA ARG A 63 -20.54 3.39 -1.97
C ARG A 63 -22.01 3.21 -1.60
N HIS A 64 -22.71 2.32 -2.30
CA HIS A 64 -24.13 2.05 -2.02
C HIS A 64 -24.34 1.42 -0.65
N PHE A 65 -23.47 0.50 -0.26
CA PHE A 65 -23.54 -0.16 1.06
C PHE A 65 -22.96 0.68 2.20
N GLY A 66 -22.49 1.89 1.95
CA GLY A 66 -21.93 2.76 2.99
C GLY A 66 -20.70 2.13 3.67
N ILE A 67 -19.90 1.36 2.93
CA ILE A 67 -18.63 0.84 3.43
C ILE A 67 -17.79 2.07 3.75
N GLY A 68 -17.49 2.25 5.05
CA GLY A 68 -16.96 3.50 5.58
C GLY A 68 -15.68 3.95 4.89
N ASP A 69 -15.58 5.22 4.65
CA ASP A 69 -14.43 5.87 4.09
C ASP A 69 -13.21 5.64 5.01
N LEU A 70 -12.26 4.86 4.55
CA LEU A 70 -10.93 4.81 5.16
C LEU A 70 -10.21 6.17 5.02
N ILE A 71 -10.78 7.07 4.23
CA ILE A 71 -10.19 8.33 3.84
C ILE A 71 -10.97 9.46 4.48
N CYS A 72 -10.25 10.32 5.18
CA CYS A 72 -10.80 11.57 5.71
C CYS A 72 -11.31 12.43 4.58
N THR A 73 -12.50 12.99 4.75
CA THR A 73 -13.03 14.01 3.86
C THR A 73 -12.19 15.29 4.02
N VAL A 74 -11.27 15.49 3.10
CA VAL A 74 -10.49 16.73 2.99
C VAL A 74 -11.21 17.65 2.01
N PRO A 75 -11.39 18.94 2.31
CA PRO A 75 -11.94 19.88 1.35
C PRO A 75 -11.05 19.93 0.11
N ILE A 76 -11.64 19.64 -1.04
CA ILE A 76 -10.91 19.63 -2.31
C ILE A 76 -10.65 21.08 -2.71
N PRO A 77 -9.39 21.51 -2.88
CA PRO A 77 -9.08 22.86 -3.35
C PRO A 77 -9.58 23.07 -4.79
N GLU A 78 -9.91 24.30 -5.12
CA GLU A 78 -10.31 24.65 -6.49
C GLU A 78 -9.20 24.27 -7.48
N PHE A 79 -9.61 23.79 -8.65
CA PHE A 79 -8.68 23.43 -9.72
C PHE A 79 -7.86 24.65 -10.15
N THR A 80 -6.56 24.58 -9.95
CA THR A 80 -5.62 25.61 -10.33
C THR A 80 -4.38 24.96 -10.95
N TRP A 81 -3.83 25.53 -12.03
CA TRP A 81 -2.59 25.04 -12.64
C TRP A 81 -1.41 24.96 -11.66
N ARG A 82 -1.40 25.84 -10.65
CA ARG A 82 -0.46 25.77 -9.53
C ARG A 82 -0.61 24.49 -8.72
N ALA A 83 -1.84 24.08 -8.43
CA ALA A 83 -2.11 22.84 -7.69
C ALA A 83 -1.58 21.62 -8.46
N VAL A 84 -1.77 21.59 -9.78
CA VAL A 84 -1.22 20.53 -10.64
C VAL A 84 0.31 20.48 -10.56
N GLY A 85 0.98 21.64 -10.62
CA GLY A 85 2.44 21.71 -10.48
C GLY A 85 2.92 21.20 -9.12
N ILE A 86 2.25 21.56 -8.04
CA ILE A 86 2.57 21.10 -6.68
C ILE A 86 2.37 19.58 -6.58
N CYS A 87 1.25 19.06 -7.10
CA CYS A 87 0.98 17.61 -7.12
C CYS A 87 2.05 16.83 -7.88
N LEU A 88 2.53 17.36 -9.00
CA LEU A 88 3.63 16.72 -9.76
C LEU A 88 4.93 16.68 -8.94
N VAL A 89 5.29 17.78 -8.30
CA VAL A 89 6.50 17.82 -7.46
C VAL A 89 6.40 16.84 -6.30
N ILE A 90 5.25 16.82 -5.61
CA ILE A 90 4.99 15.87 -4.52
C ILE A 90 5.05 14.44 -5.06
N GLY A 91 4.42 14.16 -6.21
CA GLY A 91 4.42 12.85 -6.84
C GLY A 91 5.84 12.35 -7.14
N VAL A 92 6.71 13.21 -7.69
CA VAL A 92 8.12 12.87 -7.95
C VAL A 92 8.87 12.62 -6.63
N ALA A 93 8.68 13.46 -5.63
CA ALA A 93 9.30 13.28 -4.31
C ALA A 93 8.88 11.96 -3.66
N CYS A 94 7.59 11.63 -3.71
CA CYS A 94 7.05 10.35 -3.20
C CYS A 94 7.60 9.15 -4.00
N ALA A 95 7.72 9.26 -5.33
CA ALA A 95 8.28 8.20 -6.16
C ALA A 95 9.75 7.91 -5.82
N VAL A 96 10.55 8.96 -5.60
CA VAL A 96 11.95 8.82 -5.19
C VAL A 96 12.03 8.18 -3.80
N ALA A 97 11.27 8.69 -2.83
CA ALA A 97 11.25 8.16 -1.47
C ALA A 97 10.79 6.69 -1.45
N GLY A 98 9.74 6.35 -2.17
CA GLY A 98 9.23 4.97 -2.29
C GLY A 98 10.25 4.04 -2.95
N SER A 99 10.95 4.51 -3.98
CA SER A 99 12.00 3.72 -4.66
C SER A 99 13.17 3.41 -3.72
N ILE A 100 13.61 4.42 -2.94
CA ILE A 100 14.67 4.24 -1.94
C ILE A 100 14.21 3.25 -0.86
N PHE A 101 12.99 3.40 -0.37
CA PHE A 101 12.41 2.51 0.64
C PHE A 101 12.34 1.06 0.16
N ALA A 102 11.85 0.83 -1.06
CA ALA A 102 11.80 -0.49 -1.69
C ALA A 102 13.18 -1.10 -1.89
N LEU A 103 14.17 -0.29 -2.28
CA LEU A 103 15.55 -0.75 -2.41
C LEU A 103 16.13 -1.18 -1.06
N CYS A 104 15.92 -0.38 -0.01
CA CYS A 104 16.36 -0.70 1.34
C CYS A 104 15.75 -2.00 1.86
N ILE A 105 14.44 -2.22 1.63
CA ILE A 105 13.77 -3.48 2.00
C ILE A 105 14.40 -4.66 1.27
N ARG A 106 14.60 -4.57 -0.04
CA ARG A 106 15.23 -5.64 -0.84
C ARG A 106 16.65 -5.98 -0.34
N LEU A 107 17.45 -4.95 -0.05
CA LEU A 107 18.79 -5.15 0.49
C LEU A 107 18.75 -5.86 1.84
N LEU A 108 17.85 -5.43 2.73
CA LEU A 108 17.69 -6.05 4.04
C LEU A 108 17.25 -7.51 3.93
N GLN A 109 16.26 -7.81 3.10
CA GLN A 109 15.77 -9.15 2.88
C GLN A 109 16.84 -10.07 2.28
N ASN A 110 17.62 -9.60 1.31
CA ASN A 110 18.70 -10.37 0.71
C ASN A 110 19.80 -10.67 1.72
N THR A 111 20.18 -9.69 2.55
CA THR A 111 21.19 -9.89 3.60
C THR A 111 20.70 -10.87 4.65
N THR A 112 19.45 -10.76 5.04
CA THR A 112 18.80 -11.64 6.03
C THR A 112 18.77 -13.09 5.54
N MET A 113 18.45 -13.33 4.26
CA MET A 113 18.45 -14.67 3.67
C MET A 113 19.81 -15.36 3.72
N GLN A 114 20.91 -14.60 3.66
CA GLN A 114 22.27 -15.16 3.71
C GLN A 114 22.70 -15.53 5.13
N ILE A 115 22.18 -14.83 6.14
CA ILE A 115 22.63 -14.97 7.53
C ILE A 115 21.77 -15.97 8.30
N VAL A 116 20.48 -16.06 7.98
CA VAL A 116 19.51 -16.81 8.78
C VAL A 116 19.28 -18.21 8.25
N ARG A 117 19.71 -19.20 9.02
CA ARG A 117 19.52 -20.62 8.72
C ARG A 117 18.10 -21.13 9.07
N ASN A 118 17.42 -20.49 10.04
CA ASN A 118 16.09 -20.87 10.50
C ASN A 118 15.12 -19.70 10.39
N TYR A 119 14.27 -19.72 9.36
CA TYR A 119 13.23 -18.73 9.09
C TYR A 119 12.29 -18.48 10.29
N TYR A 120 11.86 -19.54 10.96
CA TYR A 120 10.92 -19.41 12.10
C TYR A 120 11.50 -18.64 13.28
N LEU A 121 12.76 -18.88 13.63
CA LEU A 121 13.43 -18.13 14.70
C LEU A 121 13.53 -16.64 14.34
N TRP A 122 13.79 -16.33 13.09
CA TRP A 122 13.91 -14.96 12.63
C TRP A 122 12.59 -14.17 12.77
N VAL A 123 11.47 -14.79 12.38
CA VAL A 123 10.16 -14.20 12.57
C VAL A 123 9.83 -13.97 14.05
N VAL A 124 10.13 -14.94 14.92
CA VAL A 124 9.90 -14.79 16.36
C VAL A 124 10.74 -13.64 16.94
N VAL A 125 12.02 -13.56 16.58
CA VAL A 125 12.91 -12.46 17.01
C VAL A 125 12.37 -11.11 16.52
N GLY A 126 11.95 -11.02 15.26
CA GLY A 126 11.33 -9.81 14.72
C GLY A 126 10.08 -9.39 15.47
N GLY A 127 9.20 -10.35 15.80
CA GLY A 127 7.99 -10.10 16.59
C GLY A 127 8.30 -9.57 18.00
N LEU A 128 9.30 -10.15 18.66
CA LEU A 128 9.76 -9.69 19.97
C LEU A 128 10.34 -8.27 19.91
N ILE A 129 11.16 -7.97 18.91
CA ILE A 129 11.72 -6.64 18.71
C ILE A 129 10.60 -5.62 18.48
N MET A 130 9.62 -5.94 17.61
CA MET A 130 8.49 -5.05 17.35
C MET A 130 7.64 -4.82 18.58
N ALA A 131 7.28 -5.89 19.30
CA ALA A 131 6.51 -5.79 20.55
C ALA A 131 7.23 -4.94 21.59
N THR A 132 8.54 -5.13 21.74
CA THR A 132 9.37 -4.36 22.69
C THR A 132 9.42 -2.88 22.27
N LEU A 133 9.70 -2.57 21.01
CA LEU A 133 9.75 -1.19 20.52
C LEU A 133 8.41 -0.47 20.73
N VAL A 134 7.31 -1.10 20.34
CA VAL A 134 5.98 -0.51 20.48
C VAL A 134 5.61 -0.30 21.95
N SER A 135 5.95 -1.27 22.84
CA SER A 135 5.62 -1.18 24.27
C SER A 135 6.48 -0.16 25.01
N VAL A 136 7.79 -0.11 24.75
CA VAL A 136 8.71 0.81 25.43
C VAL A 136 8.47 2.26 25.04
N PHE A 137 8.24 2.52 23.76
CA PHE A 137 8.03 3.88 23.24
C PHE A 137 6.55 4.31 23.23
N GLY A 138 5.62 3.42 23.56
CA GLY A 138 4.20 3.73 23.56
C GLY A 138 3.60 4.00 22.17
N TRP A 139 4.19 3.43 21.11
CA TRP A 139 3.82 3.69 19.72
C TRP A 139 2.59 2.90 19.24
N TRP A 140 1.68 2.56 20.14
CA TRP A 140 0.45 1.81 19.83
C TRP A 140 -0.40 2.46 18.74
N ARG A 141 -0.40 3.80 18.69
CA ARG A 141 -1.14 4.57 17.68
C ARG A 141 -0.57 4.45 16.26
N LEU A 142 0.71 4.08 16.14
CA LEU A 142 1.39 3.91 14.87
C LEU A 142 1.30 2.47 14.34
N THR A 143 0.74 1.56 15.14
CA THR A 143 0.46 0.19 14.71
C THR A 143 -0.85 0.14 13.93
N GLY A 144 -0.99 -0.85 13.05
CA GLY A 144 -2.18 -1.02 12.20
C GLY A 144 -2.13 -0.23 10.89
N SER A 145 -3.31 0.02 10.30
CA SER A 145 -3.45 0.62 8.97
C SER A 145 -3.00 2.09 8.84
N GLY A 146 -2.87 2.79 9.96
CA GLY A 146 -2.49 4.21 9.96
C GLY A 146 -3.63 5.20 9.72
N GLY A 147 -4.87 4.75 9.63
CA GLY A 147 -6.02 5.64 9.44
C GLY A 147 -6.19 6.64 10.61
N GLU A 148 -6.00 6.21 11.83
CA GLU A 148 -6.05 7.10 13.01
C GLU A 148 -4.93 8.14 12.98
N MET A 149 -3.73 7.74 12.56
CA MET A 149 -2.60 8.63 12.40
C MET A 149 -2.87 9.69 11.34
N LEU A 150 -3.43 9.29 10.20
CA LEU A 150 -3.79 10.21 9.12
C LEU A 150 -4.86 11.21 9.57
N ASN A 151 -5.90 10.73 10.27
CA ASN A 151 -6.95 11.58 10.84
C ASN A 151 -6.37 12.61 11.82
N HIS A 152 -5.45 12.19 12.67
CA HIS A 152 -4.80 13.09 13.63
C HIS A 152 -3.92 14.14 12.94
N MET A 153 -3.17 13.76 11.90
CA MET A 153 -2.34 14.69 11.11
C MET A 153 -3.19 15.72 10.36
N LEU A 154 -4.35 15.32 9.85
CA LEU A 154 -5.26 16.23 9.17
C LEU A 154 -5.98 17.18 10.12
N ALA A 155 -6.27 16.74 11.35
CA ALA A 155 -6.89 17.57 12.39
C ALA A 155 -5.91 18.60 13.00
N GLN A 156 -4.63 18.27 13.03
CA GLN A 156 -3.58 19.16 13.58
C GLN A 156 -2.46 19.32 12.54
N PRO A 157 -2.39 20.44 11.82
CA PRO A 157 -1.40 20.67 10.76
C PRO A 157 0.02 20.94 11.29
N ASN A 158 0.44 20.24 12.32
CA ASN A 158 1.81 20.26 12.82
C ASN A 158 2.61 19.17 12.11
N VAL A 159 3.85 19.50 11.74
CA VAL A 159 4.78 18.53 11.18
C VAL A 159 5.09 17.49 12.25
N SER A 160 4.44 16.34 12.16
CA SER A 160 4.71 15.20 13.03
C SER A 160 5.71 14.26 12.35
N TRP A 161 6.68 13.77 13.11
CA TRP A 161 7.62 12.74 12.67
C TRP A 161 7.00 11.32 12.67
N ASP A 162 5.73 11.21 12.98
CA ASP A 162 5.00 9.94 13.10
C ASP A 162 5.08 9.12 11.81
N PHE A 163 5.06 9.80 10.63
CA PHE A 163 5.22 9.13 9.34
C PHE A 163 6.58 8.44 9.19
N ALA A 164 7.65 9.08 9.68
CA ALA A 164 8.99 8.51 9.60
C ALA A 164 9.14 7.33 10.56
N ILE A 165 8.58 7.43 11.77
CA ILE A 165 8.57 6.35 12.75
C ILE A 165 7.75 5.17 12.21
N LYS A 166 6.58 5.43 11.62
CA LYS A 166 5.77 4.39 10.98
C LYS A 166 6.51 3.72 9.83
N GLY A 167 7.17 4.49 8.97
CA GLY A 167 8.02 3.96 7.90
C GLY A 167 9.13 3.07 8.44
N LEU A 168 9.77 3.46 9.54
CA LEU A 168 10.80 2.65 10.22
C LEU A 168 10.23 1.34 10.76
N LEU A 169 9.08 1.39 11.43
CA LEU A 169 8.41 0.18 11.95
C LEU A 169 8.05 -0.77 10.81
N THR A 170 7.53 -0.24 9.71
CA THR A 170 7.22 -1.05 8.52
C THR A 170 8.48 -1.64 7.90
N PHE A 171 9.57 -0.87 7.81
CA PHE A 171 10.86 -1.36 7.31
C PHE A 171 11.36 -2.54 8.14
N ILE A 172 11.27 -2.44 9.48
CA ILE A 172 11.63 -3.53 10.40
C ILE A 172 10.73 -4.75 10.15
N CYS A 173 9.40 -4.57 10.13
CA CYS A 173 8.45 -5.65 9.89
C CYS A 173 8.76 -6.41 8.58
N LEU A 174 8.91 -5.70 7.48
CA LEU A 174 9.17 -6.31 6.18
C LEU A 174 10.56 -6.95 6.11
N GLY A 175 11.56 -6.39 6.82
CA GLY A 175 12.90 -6.96 6.95
C GLY A 175 12.92 -8.30 7.69
N PHE A 176 12.01 -8.50 8.65
CA PHE A 176 11.83 -9.76 9.36
C PHE A 176 10.85 -10.73 8.67
N TRP A 177 10.51 -10.46 7.41
CA TRP A 177 9.62 -11.33 6.61
C TRP A 177 8.18 -11.42 7.11
N PHE A 178 7.73 -10.47 7.90
CA PHE A 178 6.31 -10.37 8.16
C PHE A 178 5.59 -10.01 6.85
N LYS A 179 4.67 -10.87 6.44
CA LYS A 179 3.77 -10.56 5.33
C LYS A 179 2.69 -9.61 5.86
N GLY A 180 2.82 -8.34 5.53
CA GLY A 180 1.86 -7.30 5.88
C GLY A 180 1.51 -6.46 4.66
N GLY A 181 0.59 -5.51 4.82
CA GLY A 181 0.23 -4.58 3.76
C GLY A 181 1.39 -3.66 3.41
N GLU A 182 2.08 -3.92 2.32
CA GLU A 182 3.17 -3.09 1.80
C GLU A 182 2.66 -1.76 1.21
N ILE A 183 1.34 -1.62 1.06
CA ILE A 183 0.68 -0.54 0.32
C ILE A 183 0.31 0.63 1.24
N MET A 184 0.12 0.39 2.54
CA MET A 184 -0.43 1.36 3.49
C MET A 184 0.58 2.13 4.37
N PRO A 185 1.87 1.81 4.45
CA PRO A 185 2.80 2.59 5.27
C PRO A 185 3.12 3.98 4.74
#